data_c3037364b08f6cfbfbde0ffa317938db
#
_entry.id   c3037364b08f6cfbfbde0ffa317938db
#
_cell.length_a   1.000
_cell.length_b   1.000
_cell.length_c   1.000
_cell.angle_alpha   90.00
_cell.angle_beta   90.00
_cell.angle_gamma   90.00
#
_symmetry.space_group_name_H-M   'P 1'
#
loop_
_entity.id
_entity.type
_entity.pdbx_description
1 polymer ?
#
loop_
_entity_poly.entity_id
_entity_poly.type
_entity_poly.pdbx_seq_one_letter_code
_entity_poly.pdbx_strand_id
1 'polypeptide(L)'
;MMGARVVVVGSTNLDLVVTTPTLPRPGETVLGNGFSTVPGGKGANQAVAAARAGARCAFVGAVGQDGFAEQLRASLVAAGVDVRRLRSVPGPSGVALIAVDADAENLIVVAPGANAALTSLDDPDRAAVEAADVLLCQLEVPIEAVVQAAGWARAAGTTVVLNAAPARRLPAELLDVVDLLVVNQGEAAVVAGTGDDGGEPDALLDALLRLVPRVVVTLGPRGVRYADRCGLRLEVPAPVVEAVDTTAAGDAFTGALAVAWAERGGPVEAAAVTAALGWACAAGAACARRPGASTALPDRAEIDDLYALTYSGGGRTEEAA
;
A
#
# COMPACT_ATOMS: atom_id res chain seq x y z
N MET A 1 -3.71 25.54 -3.20
CA MET A 1 -2.43 24.85 -2.90
C MET A 1 -2.20 23.81 -4.00
N MET A 2 -0.99 23.65 -4.51
CA MET A 2 -0.69 22.56 -5.44
C MET A 2 -0.76 21.25 -4.65
N GLY A 3 -1.51 20.25 -5.15
CA GLY A 3 -1.67 18.96 -4.47
C GLY A 3 -0.34 18.22 -4.30
N ALA A 4 -0.26 17.32 -3.29
CA ALA A 4 0.91 16.46 -3.04
C ALA A 4 1.35 15.72 -4.31
N ARG A 5 2.64 15.58 -4.53
CA ARG A 5 3.23 14.83 -5.64
C ARG A 5 3.75 13.51 -5.11
N VAL A 6 3.12 12.43 -5.54
CA VAL A 6 3.51 11.06 -5.16
C VAL A 6 3.99 10.32 -6.40
N VAL A 7 5.13 9.66 -6.31
CA VAL A 7 5.57 8.70 -7.32
C VAL A 7 5.55 7.30 -6.70
N VAL A 8 4.95 6.36 -7.40
CA VAL A 8 4.93 4.96 -7.00
C VAL A 8 5.81 4.14 -7.92
N VAL A 9 6.79 3.43 -7.37
CA VAL A 9 7.59 2.42 -8.09
C VAL A 9 7.12 1.06 -7.60
N GLY A 10 6.44 0.29 -8.47
CA GLY A 10 5.80 -0.93 -8.02
C GLY A 10 5.14 -1.78 -9.11
N SER A 11 4.42 -2.79 -8.65
CA SER A 11 3.76 -3.81 -9.45
C SER A 11 2.40 -3.37 -9.97
N THR A 12 1.99 -4.00 -11.06
CA THR A 12 0.59 -4.04 -11.51
C THR A 12 0.26 -5.46 -11.98
N ASN A 13 -0.85 -6.02 -11.50
CA ASN A 13 -1.30 -7.38 -11.79
C ASN A 13 -2.73 -7.38 -12.30
N LEU A 14 -3.08 -8.34 -13.14
CA LEU A 14 -4.47 -8.69 -13.33
C LEU A 14 -4.82 -9.86 -12.39
N ASP A 15 -5.72 -9.61 -11.46
CA ASP A 15 -6.21 -10.62 -10.54
C ASP A 15 -7.30 -11.42 -11.23
N LEU A 16 -7.08 -12.72 -11.38
CA LEU A 16 -8.00 -13.71 -11.96
C LEU A 16 -8.69 -14.41 -10.80
N VAL A 17 -9.92 -14.00 -10.51
CA VAL A 17 -10.66 -14.44 -9.31
C VAL A 17 -11.67 -15.50 -9.71
N VAL A 18 -11.58 -16.69 -9.11
CA VAL A 18 -12.56 -17.77 -9.21
C VAL A 18 -13.23 -17.94 -7.85
N THR A 19 -14.55 -17.91 -7.82
CA THR A 19 -15.33 -18.30 -6.64
C THR A 19 -15.71 -19.77 -6.71
N THR A 20 -15.63 -20.48 -5.57
CA THR A 20 -15.88 -21.92 -5.49
C THR A 20 -16.59 -22.27 -4.16
N PRO A 21 -17.32 -23.38 -4.08
CA PRO A 21 -17.88 -23.81 -2.81
C PRO A 21 -16.84 -24.15 -1.74
N THR A 22 -15.69 -24.72 -2.16
CA THR A 22 -14.56 -25.07 -1.28
C THR A 22 -13.25 -24.92 -2.04
N LEU A 23 -12.16 -24.60 -1.35
CA LEU A 23 -10.83 -24.57 -1.97
C LEU A 23 -10.36 -25.99 -2.33
N PRO A 24 -9.76 -26.20 -3.53
CA PRO A 24 -9.27 -27.49 -3.96
C PRO A 24 -8.04 -27.94 -3.14
N ARG A 25 -7.98 -29.22 -2.81
CA ARG A 25 -6.77 -29.86 -2.25
C ARG A 25 -5.84 -30.30 -3.39
N PRO A 26 -4.56 -30.56 -3.10
CA PRO A 26 -3.64 -31.10 -4.10
C PRO A 26 -4.21 -32.36 -4.79
N GLY A 27 -4.30 -32.30 -6.13
CA GLY A 27 -4.87 -33.38 -6.96
C GLY A 27 -6.40 -33.35 -7.11
N GLU A 28 -7.09 -32.40 -6.49
CA GLU A 28 -8.56 -32.27 -6.58
C GLU A 28 -8.95 -31.27 -7.71
N THR A 29 -10.08 -31.56 -8.35
CA THR A 29 -10.73 -30.63 -9.30
C THR A 29 -12.07 -30.21 -8.73
N VAL A 30 -12.27 -28.91 -8.50
CA VAL A 30 -13.52 -28.34 -8.01
C VAL A 30 -14.14 -27.47 -9.09
N LEU A 31 -15.48 -27.54 -9.25
CA LEU A 31 -16.19 -26.64 -10.15
C LEU A 31 -16.46 -25.31 -9.47
N GLY A 32 -15.99 -24.22 -10.08
CA GLY A 32 -16.23 -22.87 -9.61
C GLY A 32 -17.65 -22.38 -9.92
N ASN A 33 -18.09 -21.38 -9.18
CA ASN A 33 -19.41 -20.73 -9.31
C ASN A 33 -19.33 -19.45 -10.16
N GLY A 34 -18.16 -18.84 -10.29
CA GLY A 34 -17.98 -17.58 -11.00
C GLY A 34 -16.51 -17.31 -11.34
N PHE A 35 -16.32 -16.42 -12.32
CA PHE A 35 -15.01 -15.92 -12.71
C PHE A 35 -15.10 -14.42 -12.98
N SER A 36 -14.11 -13.69 -12.48
CA SER A 36 -13.93 -12.27 -12.76
C SER A 36 -12.46 -11.90 -12.89
N THR A 37 -12.20 -10.78 -13.55
CA THR A 37 -10.87 -10.19 -13.62
C THR A 37 -10.89 -8.81 -12.99
N VAL A 38 -9.92 -8.52 -12.10
CA VAL A 38 -9.85 -7.25 -11.38
C VAL A 38 -8.42 -6.68 -11.52
N PRO A 39 -8.25 -5.43 -11.96
CA PRO A 39 -6.95 -4.78 -11.87
C PRO A 39 -6.47 -4.69 -10.42
N GLY A 40 -5.24 -5.13 -10.18
CA GLY A 40 -4.62 -5.21 -8.85
C GLY A 40 -3.11 -5.01 -8.91
N GLY A 41 -2.44 -5.61 -7.95
CA GLY A 41 -1.03 -5.38 -7.66
C GLY A 41 -0.83 -4.22 -6.68
N LYS A 42 -0.01 -4.44 -5.64
CA LYS A 42 0.16 -3.46 -4.54
C LYS A 42 0.57 -2.08 -5.04
N GLY A 43 1.51 -2.01 -6.00
CA GLY A 43 1.94 -0.75 -6.57
C GLY A 43 0.81 0.00 -7.24
N ALA A 44 0.05 -0.66 -8.12
CA ALA A 44 -1.09 -0.06 -8.82
C ALA A 44 -2.20 0.36 -7.84
N ASN A 45 -2.55 -0.49 -6.88
CA ASN A 45 -3.55 -0.17 -5.85
C ASN A 45 -3.16 1.08 -5.06
N GLN A 46 -1.91 1.16 -4.58
CA GLN A 46 -1.41 2.31 -3.81
C GLN A 46 -1.33 3.59 -4.66
N ALA A 47 -0.99 3.47 -5.96
CA ALA A 47 -1.03 4.61 -6.88
C ALA A 47 -2.44 5.13 -7.11
N VAL A 48 -3.42 4.23 -7.31
CA VAL A 48 -4.84 4.58 -7.43
C VAL A 48 -5.34 5.21 -6.13
N ALA A 49 -4.99 4.62 -4.97
CA ALA A 49 -5.36 5.16 -3.67
C ALA A 49 -4.81 6.60 -3.48
N ALA A 50 -3.53 6.83 -3.79
CA ALA A 50 -2.93 8.16 -3.70
C ALA A 50 -3.58 9.18 -4.66
N ALA A 51 -3.88 8.78 -5.89
CA ALA A 51 -4.53 9.65 -6.87
C ALA A 51 -5.96 10.02 -6.43
N ARG A 52 -6.77 9.06 -6.00
CA ARG A 52 -8.14 9.29 -5.48
C ARG A 52 -8.13 10.10 -4.18
N ALA A 53 -7.10 9.95 -3.34
CA ALA A 53 -6.86 10.76 -2.16
C ALA A 53 -6.43 12.21 -2.48
N GLY A 54 -6.29 12.57 -3.76
CA GLY A 54 -6.04 13.93 -4.23
C GLY A 54 -4.60 14.26 -4.59
N ALA A 55 -3.69 13.29 -4.62
CA ALA A 55 -2.32 13.52 -5.08
C ALA A 55 -2.21 13.59 -6.61
N ARG A 56 -1.21 14.30 -7.07
CA ARG A 56 -0.67 14.17 -8.44
C ARG A 56 0.25 12.95 -8.43
N CYS A 57 -0.30 11.79 -8.82
CA CYS A 57 0.39 10.51 -8.74
C CYS A 57 0.96 10.08 -10.08
N ALA A 58 2.26 9.73 -10.11
CA ALA A 58 2.92 9.08 -11.24
C ALA A 58 3.25 7.63 -10.88
N PHE A 59 3.12 6.72 -11.85
CA PHE A 59 3.39 5.30 -11.68
C PHE A 59 4.55 4.85 -12.56
N VAL A 60 5.59 4.27 -11.93
CA VAL A 60 6.73 3.62 -12.57
C VAL A 60 6.56 2.12 -12.40
N GLY A 61 6.41 1.38 -13.48
CA GLY A 61 6.16 -0.05 -13.47
C GLY A 61 6.26 -0.66 -14.87
N ALA A 62 5.83 -1.92 -14.99
CA ALA A 62 5.85 -2.62 -16.26
C ALA A 62 4.61 -3.47 -16.47
N VAL A 63 4.13 -3.53 -17.73
CA VAL A 63 3.13 -4.46 -18.23
C VAL A 63 3.71 -5.29 -19.38
N GLY A 64 3.12 -6.42 -19.65
CA GLY A 64 3.52 -7.29 -20.76
C GLY A 64 3.07 -6.78 -22.13
N GLN A 65 3.28 -7.63 -23.13
CA GLN A 65 2.75 -7.46 -24.48
C GLN A 65 1.62 -8.48 -24.72
N ASP A 66 0.59 -8.37 -23.90
CA ASP A 66 -0.57 -9.28 -23.90
C ASP A 66 -1.89 -8.50 -23.81
N GLY A 67 -3.01 -9.21 -23.82
CA GLY A 67 -4.34 -8.61 -23.72
C GLY A 67 -4.64 -7.96 -22.37
N PHE A 68 -3.86 -8.23 -21.33
CA PHE A 68 -4.06 -7.67 -19.98
C PHE A 68 -3.43 -6.29 -19.84
N ALA A 69 -2.37 -6.01 -20.60
CA ALA A 69 -1.62 -4.75 -20.51
C ALA A 69 -2.50 -3.51 -20.71
N GLU A 70 -3.42 -3.55 -21.69
CA GLU A 70 -4.33 -2.41 -21.96
C GLU A 70 -5.32 -2.19 -20.80
N GLN A 71 -5.88 -3.26 -20.24
CA GLN A 71 -6.80 -3.18 -19.11
C GLN A 71 -6.12 -2.60 -17.86
N LEU A 72 -4.90 -3.02 -17.58
CA LEU A 72 -4.10 -2.52 -16.45
C LEU A 72 -3.77 -1.03 -16.62
N ARG A 73 -3.34 -0.64 -17.82
CA ARG A 73 -3.06 0.76 -18.15
C ARG A 73 -4.30 1.63 -18.04
N ALA A 74 -5.41 1.18 -18.63
CA ALA A 74 -6.67 1.90 -18.64
C ALA A 74 -7.22 2.12 -17.21
N SER A 75 -7.08 1.14 -16.31
CA SER A 75 -7.48 1.25 -14.91
C SER A 75 -6.72 2.38 -14.18
N LEU A 76 -5.40 2.45 -14.35
CA LEU A 76 -4.57 3.50 -13.77
C LEU A 76 -4.92 4.89 -14.32
N VAL A 77 -5.09 4.99 -15.64
CA VAL A 77 -5.50 6.24 -16.31
C VAL A 77 -6.87 6.72 -15.84
N ALA A 78 -7.83 5.81 -15.71
CA ALA A 78 -9.18 6.12 -15.23
C ALA A 78 -9.18 6.67 -13.79
N ALA A 79 -8.20 6.27 -12.98
CA ALA A 79 -8.00 6.79 -11.63
C ALA A 79 -7.21 8.11 -11.58
N GLY A 80 -6.79 8.65 -12.73
CA GLY A 80 -6.01 9.90 -12.79
C GLY A 80 -4.50 9.73 -12.55
N VAL A 81 -3.98 8.51 -12.59
CA VAL A 81 -2.56 8.21 -12.43
C VAL A 81 -1.80 8.51 -13.72
N ASP A 82 -0.68 9.20 -13.64
CA ASP A 82 0.24 9.41 -14.76
C ASP A 82 1.00 8.12 -15.09
N VAL A 83 0.69 7.50 -16.22
CA VAL A 83 1.24 6.23 -16.68
C VAL A 83 2.35 6.36 -17.73
N ARG A 84 2.92 7.54 -17.93
CA ARG A 84 3.99 7.76 -18.92
C ARG A 84 5.24 6.91 -18.63
N ARG A 85 5.41 6.47 -17.38
CA ARG A 85 6.48 5.59 -16.93
C ARG A 85 6.06 4.12 -16.77
N LEU A 86 4.84 3.75 -17.19
CA LEU A 86 4.41 2.36 -17.28
C LEU A 86 4.93 1.75 -18.58
N ARG A 87 6.00 0.96 -18.48
CA ARG A 87 6.70 0.35 -19.62
C ARG A 87 5.90 -0.84 -20.18
N SER A 88 6.02 -1.06 -21.48
CA SER A 88 5.62 -2.33 -22.11
C SER A 88 6.86 -3.16 -22.39
N VAL A 89 6.92 -4.37 -21.83
CA VAL A 89 8.06 -5.29 -21.96
C VAL A 89 7.63 -6.60 -22.62
N PRO A 90 8.52 -7.33 -23.30
CA PRO A 90 8.20 -8.64 -23.85
C PRO A 90 7.72 -9.63 -22.78
N GLY A 91 6.76 -10.48 -23.12
CA GLY A 91 6.19 -11.49 -22.23
C GLY A 91 4.85 -11.08 -21.61
N PRO A 92 4.32 -11.87 -20.66
CA PRO A 92 3.02 -11.63 -20.04
C PRO A 92 3.09 -10.53 -18.98
N SER A 93 1.97 -9.86 -18.77
CA SER A 93 1.74 -8.99 -17.59
C SER A 93 1.75 -9.79 -16.29
N GLY A 94 1.90 -9.12 -15.14
CA GLY A 94 1.73 -9.75 -13.84
C GLY A 94 0.30 -10.24 -13.63
N VAL A 95 0.16 -11.39 -13.00
CA VAL A 95 -1.14 -12.05 -12.73
C VAL A 95 -1.16 -12.57 -11.30
N ALA A 96 -2.28 -12.39 -10.59
CA ALA A 96 -2.60 -13.15 -9.40
C ALA A 96 -3.76 -14.14 -9.72
N LEU A 97 -3.54 -15.42 -9.44
CA LEU A 97 -4.57 -16.45 -9.48
C LEU A 97 -5.18 -16.54 -8.09
N ILE A 98 -6.45 -16.22 -7.95
CA ILE A 98 -7.14 -16.15 -6.66
C ILE A 98 -8.35 -17.08 -6.70
N ALA A 99 -8.37 -18.07 -5.80
CA ALA A 99 -9.54 -18.87 -5.51
C ALA A 99 -10.12 -18.42 -4.18
N VAL A 100 -11.45 -18.17 -4.14
CA VAL A 100 -12.16 -17.76 -2.91
C VAL A 100 -13.31 -18.72 -2.70
N ASP A 101 -13.45 -19.27 -1.49
CA ASP A 101 -14.52 -20.18 -1.16
C ASP A 101 -15.71 -19.50 -0.46
N ALA A 102 -16.72 -20.31 -0.08
CA ALA A 102 -17.94 -19.82 0.56
C ALA A 102 -17.73 -19.24 1.95
N ASP A 103 -16.64 -19.60 2.62
CA ASP A 103 -16.24 -19.09 3.95
C ASP A 103 -15.32 -17.87 3.85
N ALA A 104 -15.12 -17.34 2.61
CA ALA A 104 -14.21 -16.24 2.28
C ALA A 104 -12.73 -16.55 2.55
N GLU A 105 -12.36 -17.82 2.69
CA GLU A 105 -10.97 -18.23 2.67
C GLU A 105 -10.42 -18.13 1.23
N ASN A 106 -9.14 -17.81 1.10
CA ASN A 106 -8.54 -17.63 -0.21
C ASN A 106 -7.22 -18.37 -0.38
N LEU A 107 -6.92 -18.69 -1.64
CA LEU A 107 -5.63 -19.22 -2.07
C LEU A 107 -5.15 -18.31 -3.20
N ILE A 108 -3.95 -17.73 -3.02
CA ILE A 108 -3.39 -16.77 -3.97
C ILE A 108 -2.04 -17.27 -4.46
N VAL A 109 -1.88 -17.28 -5.79
CA VAL A 109 -0.60 -17.55 -6.47
C VAL A 109 -0.29 -16.38 -7.39
N VAL A 110 0.84 -15.71 -7.16
CA VAL A 110 1.28 -14.58 -7.98
C VAL A 110 2.32 -15.03 -9.00
N ALA A 111 2.05 -14.76 -10.27
CA ALA A 111 3.01 -14.84 -11.36
C ALA A 111 3.47 -13.42 -11.69
N PRO A 112 4.72 -13.04 -11.36
CA PRO A 112 5.15 -11.65 -11.46
C PRO A 112 5.19 -11.10 -12.89
N GLY A 113 5.40 -11.95 -13.91
CA GLY A 113 5.40 -11.53 -15.31
C GLY A 113 6.29 -10.30 -15.55
N ALA A 114 5.73 -9.27 -16.19
CA ALA A 114 6.41 -8.02 -16.51
C ALA A 114 6.95 -7.27 -15.29
N ASN A 115 6.36 -7.44 -14.10
CA ASN A 115 6.89 -6.83 -12.88
C ASN A 115 8.31 -7.30 -12.58
N ALA A 116 8.63 -8.56 -12.86
CA ALA A 116 9.98 -9.11 -12.68
C ALA A 116 11.01 -8.54 -13.67
N ALA A 117 10.57 -7.93 -14.76
CA ALA A 117 11.46 -7.30 -15.74
C ALA A 117 11.87 -5.87 -15.35
N LEU A 118 11.29 -5.29 -14.31
CA LEU A 118 11.65 -3.97 -13.79
C LEU A 118 12.93 -4.06 -12.94
N THR A 119 14.02 -4.53 -13.51
CA THR A 119 15.31 -4.73 -12.81
C THR A 119 16.14 -3.45 -12.69
N SER A 120 15.85 -2.44 -13.50
CA SER A 120 16.53 -1.14 -13.52
C SER A 120 15.58 -0.03 -13.94
N LEU A 121 15.88 1.17 -13.50
CA LEU A 121 15.16 2.40 -13.81
C LEU A 121 16.02 3.30 -14.69
N ASP A 122 15.39 4.15 -15.50
CA ASP A 122 16.05 5.07 -16.43
C ASP A 122 16.05 6.54 -15.94
N ASP A 123 16.74 7.45 -16.68
CA ASP A 123 16.79 8.86 -16.31
C ASP A 123 15.43 9.54 -16.23
N PRO A 124 14.44 9.27 -17.13
CA PRO A 124 13.07 9.75 -16.97
C PRO A 124 12.35 9.26 -15.70
N ASP A 125 12.63 8.03 -15.24
CA ASP A 125 12.10 7.52 -13.95
C ASP A 125 12.75 8.27 -12.78
N ARG A 126 14.07 8.48 -12.87
CA ARG A 126 14.82 9.30 -11.92
C ARG A 126 14.26 10.69 -11.80
N ALA A 127 14.00 11.36 -12.91
CA ALA A 127 13.39 12.70 -12.92
C ALA A 127 12.01 12.72 -12.25
N ALA A 128 11.20 11.66 -12.41
CA ALA A 128 9.91 11.53 -11.75
C ALA A 128 10.06 11.36 -10.23
N VAL A 129 11.04 10.56 -9.79
CA VAL A 129 11.34 10.35 -8.36
C VAL A 129 11.85 11.64 -7.71
N GLU A 130 12.81 12.32 -8.33
CA GLU A 130 13.40 13.55 -7.81
C GLU A 130 12.42 14.73 -7.76
N ALA A 131 11.40 14.73 -8.62
CA ALA A 131 10.37 15.77 -8.65
C ALA A 131 9.22 15.54 -7.65
N ALA A 132 9.13 14.37 -7.01
CA ALA A 132 8.07 14.02 -6.09
C ALA A 132 8.31 14.56 -4.67
N ASP A 133 7.24 14.67 -3.88
CA ASP A 133 7.32 14.94 -2.44
C ASP A 133 7.50 13.61 -1.67
N VAL A 134 6.90 12.52 -2.20
CA VAL A 134 7.00 11.17 -1.63
C VAL A 134 7.24 10.15 -2.74
N LEU A 135 8.22 9.27 -2.54
CA LEU A 135 8.37 7.99 -3.22
C LEU A 135 7.71 6.90 -2.39
N LEU A 136 6.81 6.15 -3.00
CA LEU A 136 6.14 5.00 -2.39
C LEU A 136 6.54 3.72 -3.11
N CYS A 137 7.06 2.72 -2.37
CA CYS A 137 7.49 1.43 -2.90
C CYS A 137 6.87 0.26 -2.13
N GLN A 138 6.82 -0.90 -2.82
CA GLN A 138 6.46 -2.20 -2.27
C GLN A 138 7.47 -3.25 -2.74
N LEU A 139 7.26 -4.55 -2.43
CA LEU A 139 8.23 -5.59 -2.70
C LEU A 139 7.77 -6.63 -3.73
N GLU A 140 6.83 -6.26 -4.61
CA GLU A 140 6.36 -7.11 -5.73
C GLU A 140 7.12 -6.86 -7.06
N VAL A 141 8.16 -6.04 -7.01
CA VAL A 141 9.12 -5.81 -8.11
C VAL A 141 10.52 -6.17 -7.64
N PRO A 142 11.50 -6.33 -8.54
CA PRO A 142 12.88 -6.57 -8.16
C PRO A 142 13.40 -5.53 -7.17
N ILE A 143 14.08 -6.02 -6.12
CA ILE A 143 14.55 -5.16 -5.02
C ILE A 143 15.56 -4.12 -5.51
N GLU A 144 16.30 -4.43 -6.58
CA GLU A 144 17.30 -3.56 -7.20
C GLU A 144 16.65 -2.26 -7.71
N ALA A 145 15.46 -2.34 -8.31
CA ALA A 145 14.72 -1.16 -8.74
C ALA A 145 14.25 -0.32 -7.55
N VAL A 146 13.82 -0.96 -6.47
CA VAL A 146 13.39 -0.27 -5.24
C VAL A 146 14.57 0.44 -4.59
N VAL A 147 15.73 -0.23 -4.46
CA VAL A 147 16.97 0.35 -3.92
C VAL A 147 17.41 1.54 -4.77
N GLN A 148 17.40 1.39 -6.11
CA GLN A 148 17.78 2.45 -7.04
C GLN A 148 16.88 3.68 -6.89
N ALA A 149 15.55 3.50 -6.88
CA ALA A 149 14.58 4.59 -6.71
C ALA A 149 14.74 5.29 -5.35
N ALA A 150 14.86 4.50 -4.27
CA ALA A 150 15.03 5.02 -2.93
C ALA A 150 16.33 5.81 -2.74
N GLY A 151 17.41 5.36 -3.38
CA GLY A 151 18.69 6.09 -3.43
C GLY A 151 18.56 7.46 -4.11
N TRP A 152 17.86 7.55 -5.23
CA TRP A 152 17.59 8.82 -5.91
C TRP A 152 16.69 9.74 -5.08
N ALA A 153 15.62 9.19 -4.48
CA ALA A 153 14.73 9.93 -3.60
C ALA A 153 15.50 10.55 -2.44
N ARG A 154 16.33 9.76 -1.76
CA ARG A 154 17.18 10.22 -0.66
C ARG A 154 18.10 11.36 -1.07
N ALA A 155 18.74 11.25 -2.24
CA ALA A 155 19.65 12.27 -2.77
C ALA A 155 18.94 13.59 -3.11
N ALA A 156 17.67 13.51 -3.52
CA ALA A 156 16.84 14.67 -3.89
C ALA A 156 16.06 15.28 -2.70
N GLY A 157 16.03 14.60 -1.53
CA GLY A 157 15.21 15.02 -0.39
C GLY A 157 13.73 14.62 -0.51
N THR A 158 13.40 13.72 -1.44
CA THR A 158 12.09 13.08 -1.56
C THR A 158 11.91 12.08 -0.43
N THR A 159 10.81 12.12 0.30
CA THR A 159 10.51 11.19 1.39
C THR A 159 10.31 9.77 0.86
N VAL A 160 11.02 8.80 1.42
CA VAL A 160 10.90 7.38 1.06
C VAL A 160 9.94 6.65 2.01
N VAL A 161 8.79 6.24 1.48
CA VAL A 161 7.81 5.39 2.18
C VAL A 161 7.91 3.99 1.58
N LEU A 162 8.22 2.99 2.41
CA LEU A 162 8.27 1.59 2.01
C LEU A 162 7.15 0.82 2.70
N ASN A 163 6.21 0.27 1.92
CA ASN A 163 5.34 -0.80 2.38
C ASN A 163 6.04 -2.14 2.13
N ALA A 164 6.60 -2.77 3.18
CA ALA A 164 7.39 -3.99 3.03
C ALA A 164 6.50 -5.24 2.82
N ALA A 165 5.68 -5.22 1.78
CA ALA A 165 4.71 -6.24 1.39
C ALA A 165 4.97 -6.72 -0.06
N PRO A 166 5.01 -8.05 -0.34
CA PRO A 166 5.10 -9.14 0.65
C PRO A 166 6.41 -9.10 1.44
N ALA A 167 6.35 -9.50 2.70
CA ALA A 167 7.48 -9.39 3.61
C ALA A 167 8.67 -10.25 3.17
N ARG A 168 9.85 -9.67 3.29
CA ARG A 168 11.15 -10.33 3.07
C ARG A 168 12.24 -9.61 3.85
N ARG A 169 13.40 -10.25 3.98
CA ARG A 169 14.60 -9.55 4.49
C ARG A 169 14.97 -8.41 3.54
N LEU A 170 15.23 -7.24 4.11
CA LEU A 170 15.59 -6.03 3.37
C LEU A 170 17.11 -5.84 3.40
N PRO A 171 17.73 -5.43 2.26
CA PRO A 171 19.13 -5.09 2.23
C PRO A 171 19.41 -3.81 3.02
N ALA A 172 20.60 -3.72 3.63
CA ALA A 172 20.98 -2.57 4.47
C ALA A 172 20.92 -1.25 3.70
N GLU A 173 21.34 -1.24 2.45
CA GLU A 173 21.31 -0.08 1.55
C GLU A 173 19.89 0.49 1.33
N LEU A 174 18.84 -0.35 1.40
CA LEU A 174 17.45 0.13 1.36
C LEU A 174 17.03 0.67 2.73
N LEU A 175 17.36 -0.05 3.81
CA LEU A 175 17.01 0.35 5.17
C LEU A 175 17.61 1.71 5.55
N ASP A 176 18.80 2.03 5.07
CA ASP A 176 19.52 3.29 5.32
C ASP A 176 18.84 4.52 4.70
N VAL A 177 17.99 4.31 3.69
CA VAL A 177 17.34 5.40 2.95
C VAL A 177 15.82 5.48 3.14
N VAL A 178 15.21 4.50 3.81
CA VAL A 178 13.77 4.52 4.14
C VAL A 178 13.49 5.51 5.26
N ASP A 179 12.57 6.45 5.04
CA ASP A 179 12.13 7.43 6.03
C ASP A 179 10.95 6.92 6.86
N LEU A 180 10.05 6.13 6.26
CA LEU A 180 8.87 5.57 6.89
C LEU A 180 8.61 4.14 6.38
N LEU A 181 8.65 3.18 7.29
CA LEU A 181 8.32 1.78 7.02
C LEU A 181 6.87 1.51 7.42
N VAL A 182 6.10 0.93 6.50
CA VAL A 182 4.71 0.50 6.72
C VAL A 182 4.64 -1.01 6.56
N VAL A 183 4.15 -1.70 7.59
CA VAL A 183 4.02 -3.15 7.65
C VAL A 183 2.75 -3.54 8.41
N ASN A 184 2.20 -4.73 8.13
CA ASN A 184 1.28 -5.37 9.06
C ASN A 184 2.05 -6.15 10.13
N GLN A 185 1.35 -6.73 11.11
CA GLN A 185 1.97 -7.43 12.24
C GLN A 185 2.81 -8.65 11.80
N GLY A 186 2.32 -9.43 10.83
CA GLY A 186 3.06 -10.58 10.28
C GLY A 186 4.29 -10.13 9.49
N GLU A 187 4.15 -9.12 8.65
CA GLU A 187 5.26 -8.53 7.88
C GLU A 187 6.33 -7.93 8.80
N ALA A 188 5.91 -7.27 9.89
CA ALA A 188 6.80 -6.72 10.91
C ALA A 188 7.72 -7.79 11.51
N ALA A 189 7.18 -8.95 11.83
CA ALA A 189 7.94 -10.07 12.40
C ALA A 189 9.01 -10.59 11.42
N VAL A 190 8.65 -10.72 10.13
CA VAL A 190 9.58 -11.16 9.07
C VAL A 190 10.70 -10.13 8.85
N VAL A 191 10.37 -8.84 8.73
CA VAL A 191 11.35 -7.77 8.52
C VAL A 191 12.27 -7.60 9.73
N ALA A 192 11.72 -7.72 10.95
CA ALA A 192 12.49 -7.67 12.19
C ALA A 192 13.37 -8.92 12.41
N GLY A 193 13.08 -10.03 11.72
CA GLY A 193 13.79 -11.30 11.90
C GLY A 193 13.45 -12.01 13.22
N THR A 194 12.28 -11.76 13.79
CA THR A 194 11.84 -12.32 15.08
C THR A 194 11.08 -13.64 14.96
N GLY A 195 10.82 -14.11 13.72
CA GLY A 195 10.06 -15.35 13.43
C GLY A 195 8.56 -15.09 13.22
N ASP A 196 7.81 -16.15 12.87
CA ASP A 196 6.38 -16.04 12.45
C ASP A 196 5.38 -15.86 13.62
N ASP A 197 5.83 -15.84 14.87
CA ASP A 197 4.95 -15.93 16.05
C ASP A 197 4.22 -14.61 16.41
N GLY A 198 4.16 -13.65 15.47
CA GLY A 198 3.35 -12.44 15.64
C GLY A 198 3.58 -11.73 16.96
N GLY A 199 4.84 -11.39 17.31
CA GLY A 199 5.23 -10.76 18.57
C GLY A 199 4.35 -9.55 18.94
N GLU A 200 4.39 -9.15 20.21
CA GLU A 200 3.69 -7.97 20.70
C GLU A 200 4.06 -6.74 19.85
N PRO A 201 3.08 -5.93 19.42
CA PRO A 201 3.32 -4.80 18.51
C PRO A 201 4.42 -3.85 18.96
N ASP A 202 4.56 -3.60 20.26
CA ASP A 202 5.60 -2.72 20.79
C ASP A 202 7.00 -3.31 20.66
N ALA A 203 7.14 -4.63 20.87
CA ALA A 203 8.42 -5.31 20.68
C ALA A 203 8.84 -5.32 19.20
N LEU A 204 7.87 -5.45 18.28
CA LEU A 204 8.10 -5.35 16.83
C LEU A 204 8.53 -3.93 16.45
N LEU A 205 7.85 -2.90 16.98
CA LEU A 205 8.23 -1.50 16.77
C LEU A 205 9.68 -1.25 17.23
N ASP A 206 10.06 -1.72 18.42
CA ASP A 206 11.42 -1.59 18.94
C ASP A 206 12.46 -2.27 18.05
N ALA A 207 12.13 -3.45 17.54
CA ALA A 207 13.01 -4.18 16.63
C ALA A 207 13.19 -3.43 15.30
N LEU A 208 12.10 -2.92 14.72
CA LEU A 208 12.12 -2.21 13.44
C LEU A 208 12.75 -0.82 13.54
N LEU A 209 12.62 -0.12 14.68
CA LEU A 209 13.28 1.18 14.91
C LEU A 209 14.82 1.08 14.97
N ARG A 210 15.37 -0.11 15.19
CA ARG A 210 16.82 -0.32 15.01
C ARG A 210 17.23 -0.27 13.53
N LEU A 211 16.30 -0.57 12.62
CA LEU A 211 16.54 -0.65 11.18
C LEU A 211 16.22 0.69 10.48
N VAL A 212 15.07 1.31 10.79
CA VAL A 212 14.59 2.53 10.11
C VAL A 212 14.18 3.61 11.12
N PRO A 213 14.12 4.91 10.72
CA PRO A 213 13.82 5.99 11.65
C PRO A 213 12.37 6.07 12.13
N ARG A 214 11.39 5.60 11.31
CA ARG A 214 9.95 5.66 11.62
C ARG A 214 9.26 4.40 11.14
N VAL A 215 8.32 3.90 11.95
CA VAL A 215 7.59 2.66 11.67
C VAL A 215 6.09 2.85 11.92
N VAL A 216 5.29 2.32 11.02
CA VAL A 216 3.84 2.12 11.19
C VAL A 216 3.56 0.63 11.11
N VAL A 217 2.95 0.07 12.15
CA VAL A 217 2.43 -1.29 12.15
C VAL A 217 0.91 -1.24 12.08
N THR A 218 0.34 -1.75 10.98
CA THR A 218 -1.11 -1.85 10.80
C THR A 218 -1.65 -3.08 11.51
N LEU A 219 -2.78 -2.93 12.22
CA LEU A 219 -3.39 -3.94 13.08
C LEU A 219 -4.82 -4.29 12.63
N GLY A 220 -5.15 -4.03 11.36
CA GLY A 220 -6.50 -4.24 10.81
C GLY A 220 -7.55 -3.40 11.54
N PRO A 221 -8.64 -4.02 12.04
CA PRO A 221 -9.71 -3.27 12.72
C PRO A 221 -9.28 -2.59 14.02
N ARG A 222 -8.13 -2.96 14.59
CA ARG A 222 -7.57 -2.29 15.78
C ARG A 222 -6.85 -0.97 15.44
N GLY A 223 -6.69 -0.64 14.15
CA GLY A 223 -6.01 0.58 13.72
C GLY A 223 -4.52 0.39 13.51
N VAL A 224 -3.71 1.31 14.02
CA VAL A 224 -2.26 1.33 13.78
C VAL A 224 -1.48 1.72 15.02
N ARG A 225 -0.24 1.25 15.08
CA ARG A 225 0.79 1.75 15.99
C ARG A 225 1.89 2.42 15.21
N TYR A 226 2.37 3.54 15.73
CA TYR A 226 3.48 4.31 15.19
C TYR A 226 4.56 4.47 16.25
N ALA A 227 5.80 4.42 15.80
CA ALA A 227 6.93 4.84 16.62
C ALA A 227 8.03 5.47 15.77
N ASP A 228 8.82 6.38 16.38
CA ASP A 228 10.02 6.95 15.78
C ASP A 228 11.23 6.91 16.72
N ARG A 229 12.39 7.17 16.16
CA ARG A 229 13.66 7.23 16.92
C ARG A 229 13.75 8.43 17.86
N CYS A 230 12.87 9.43 17.73
CA CYS A 230 12.80 10.58 18.64
C CYS A 230 12.00 10.26 19.91
N GLY A 231 11.44 9.06 20.01
CA GLY A 231 10.70 8.58 21.19
C GLY A 231 9.20 8.78 21.10
N LEU A 232 8.66 9.34 20.01
CA LEU A 232 7.22 9.43 19.82
C LEU A 232 6.63 8.04 19.58
N ARG A 233 5.58 7.70 20.34
CA ARG A 233 4.80 6.47 20.18
C ARG A 233 3.33 6.83 20.19
N LEU A 234 2.59 6.33 19.22
CA LEU A 234 1.17 6.61 19.04
C LEU A 234 0.40 5.31 18.76
N GLU A 235 -0.80 5.26 19.25
CA GLU A 235 -1.82 4.30 18.87
C GLU A 235 -3.02 5.07 18.33
N VAL A 236 -3.43 4.74 17.10
CA VAL A 236 -4.56 5.39 16.43
C VAL A 236 -5.57 4.30 16.08
N PRO A 237 -6.74 4.28 16.70
CA PRO A 237 -7.77 3.28 16.42
C PRO A 237 -8.31 3.46 15.00
N ALA A 238 -8.71 2.36 14.35
CA ALA A 238 -9.44 2.45 13.08
C ALA A 238 -10.89 2.87 13.30
N PRO A 239 -11.52 3.52 12.31
CA PRO A 239 -12.96 3.69 12.28
C PRO A 239 -13.68 2.34 12.37
N VAL A 240 -14.74 2.27 13.18
CA VAL A 240 -15.58 1.07 13.28
C VAL A 240 -16.51 1.03 12.07
N VAL A 241 -16.38 0.02 11.25
CA VAL A 241 -17.18 -0.19 10.04
C VAL A 241 -17.61 -1.65 9.92
N GLU A 242 -18.71 -1.90 9.21
CA GLU A 242 -19.06 -3.24 8.76
C GLU A 242 -18.18 -3.59 7.54
N ALA A 243 -17.24 -4.52 7.74
CA ALA A 243 -16.32 -4.93 6.68
C ALA A 243 -17.01 -5.95 5.76
N VAL A 244 -16.95 -5.68 4.46
CA VAL A 244 -17.43 -6.56 3.38
C VAL A 244 -16.27 -7.31 2.75
N ASP A 245 -15.17 -6.60 2.45
CA ASP A 245 -13.97 -7.17 1.83
C ASP A 245 -12.75 -6.33 2.26
N THR A 246 -11.76 -6.96 2.87
CA THR A 246 -10.55 -6.28 3.34
C THR A 246 -9.43 -6.22 2.28
N THR A 247 -9.68 -6.74 1.09
CA THR A 247 -8.74 -6.65 -0.04
C THR A 247 -8.41 -5.19 -0.33
N ALA A 248 -7.14 -4.90 -0.53
CA ALA A 248 -6.61 -3.55 -0.77
C ALA A 248 -6.84 -2.50 0.36
N ALA A 249 -7.40 -2.87 1.53
CA ALA A 249 -7.52 -1.92 2.65
C ALA A 249 -6.16 -1.40 3.12
N GLY A 250 -5.14 -2.26 3.14
CA GLY A 250 -3.75 -1.87 3.41
C GLY A 250 -3.16 -0.96 2.33
N ASP A 251 -3.52 -1.16 1.05
CA ASP A 251 -3.09 -0.31 -0.06
C ASP A 251 -3.78 1.06 -0.01
N ALA A 252 -5.09 1.09 0.34
CA ALA A 252 -5.83 2.32 0.59
C ALA A 252 -5.20 3.14 1.72
N PHE A 253 -4.91 2.47 2.85
CA PHE A 253 -4.20 3.07 3.98
C PHE A 253 -2.86 3.67 3.55
N THR A 254 -2.02 2.87 2.86
CA THR A 254 -0.64 3.28 2.53
C THR A 254 -0.62 4.40 1.49
N GLY A 255 -1.48 4.34 0.47
CA GLY A 255 -1.61 5.40 -0.53
C GLY A 255 -2.10 6.72 0.09
N ALA A 256 -3.13 6.67 0.94
CA ALA A 256 -3.62 7.83 1.67
C ALA A 256 -2.58 8.39 2.66
N LEU A 257 -1.84 7.51 3.36
CA LEU A 257 -0.76 7.92 4.25
C LEU A 257 0.32 8.70 3.51
N ALA A 258 0.75 8.23 2.34
CA ALA A 258 1.74 8.92 1.51
C ALA A 258 1.28 10.35 1.16
N VAL A 259 -0.01 10.52 0.82
CA VAL A 259 -0.59 11.84 0.53
C VAL A 259 -0.62 12.72 1.78
N ALA A 260 -1.16 12.20 2.89
CA ALA A 260 -1.25 12.94 4.14
C ALA A 260 0.14 13.33 4.69
N TRP A 261 1.15 12.48 4.46
CA TRP A 261 2.53 12.74 4.83
C TRP A 261 3.16 13.86 3.99
N ALA A 262 2.97 13.81 2.67
CA ALA A 262 3.44 14.84 1.75
C ALA A 262 2.80 16.21 2.03
N GLU A 263 1.48 16.27 2.23
CA GLU A 263 0.73 17.52 2.49
C GLU A 263 1.18 18.20 3.79
N ARG A 264 1.73 17.44 4.74
CA ARG A 264 2.24 17.94 6.03
C ARG A 264 3.76 18.13 6.07
N GLY A 265 4.45 17.93 4.94
CA GLY A 265 5.89 18.11 4.84
C GLY A 265 6.70 17.12 5.69
N GLY A 266 6.22 15.87 5.86
CA GLY A 266 6.86 14.88 6.71
C GLY A 266 6.67 15.19 8.21
N PRO A 267 5.48 15.00 8.78
CA PRO A 267 5.15 15.45 10.12
C PRO A 267 6.04 14.80 11.17
N VAL A 268 6.39 15.58 12.18
CA VAL A 268 7.19 15.14 13.34
C VAL A 268 6.46 15.36 14.67
N GLU A 269 5.47 16.27 14.69
CA GLU A 269 4.70 16.55 15.90
C GLU A 269 3.57 15.52 16.08
N ALA A 270 3.34 15.10 17.33
CA ALA A 270 2.36 14.07 17.67
C ALA A 270 0.97 14.30 17.05
N ALA A 271 0.46 15.53 17.14
CA ALA A 271 -0.87 15.87 16.61
C ALA A 271 -0.93 15.72 15.07
N ALA A 272 0.10 16.17 14.36
CA ALA A 272 0.17 16.09 12.91
C ALA A 272 0.34 14.64 12.42
N VAL A 273 1.15 13.83 13.13
CA VAL A 273 1.32 12.41 12.86
C VAL A 273 0.00 11.66 13.12
N THR A 274 -0.65 11.91 14.28
CA THR A 274 -1.94 11.31 14.62
C THR A 274 -3.00 11.62 13.56
N ALA A 275 -3.07 12.87 13.10
CA ALA A 275 -4.01 13.26 12.05
C ALA A 275 -3.73 12.55 10.72
N ALA A 276 -2.45 12.41 10.33
CA ALA A 276 -2.08 11.68 9.11
C ALA A 276 -2.44 10.18 9.20
N LEU A 277 -2.15 9.55 10.32
CA LEU A 277 -2.47 8.14 10.57
C LEU A 277 -3.98 7.89 10.63
N GLY A 278 -4.73 8.76 11.32
CA GLY A 278 -6.19 8.66 11.41
C GLY A 278 -6.86 8.79 10.04
N TRP A 279 -6.38 9.73 9.22
CA TRP A 279 -6.88 9.90 7.85
C TRP A 279 -6.59 8.69 6.98
N ALA A 280 -5.41 8.09 7.10
CA ALA A 280 -5.05 6.85 6.43
C ALA A 280 -5.89 5.65 6.93
N CYS A 281 -6.18 5.57 8.24
CA CYS A 281 -7.09 4.56 8.80
C CYS A 281 -8.50 4.71 8.23
N ALA A 282 -8.98 5.96 8.05
CA ALA A 282 -10.27 6.21 7.42
C ALA A 282 -10.31 5.71 5.97
N ALA A 283 -9.20 5.88 5.21
CA ALA A 283 -9.10 5.34 3.85
C ALA A 283 -9.17 3.81 3.83
N GLY A 284 -8.42 3.13 4.69
CA GLY A 284 -8.46 1.67 4.81
C GLY A 284 -9.84 1.14 5.21
N ALA A 285 -10.48 1.80 6.19
CA ALA A 285 -11.82 1.44 6.64
C ALA A 285 -12.90 1.69 5.56
N ALA A 286 -12.82 2.81 4.83
CA ALA A 286 -13.75 3.10 3.73
C ALA A 286 -13.62 2.07 2.59
N CYS A 287 -12.39 1.64 2.26
CA CYS A 287 -12.12 0.57 1.30
C CYS A 287 -12.79 -0.74 1.73
N ALA A 288 -12.63 -1.14 2.99
CA ALA A 288 -13.14 -2.41 3.50
C ALA A 288 -14.68 -2.54 3.48
N ARG A 289 -15.42 -1.47 3.26
CA ARG A 289 -16.91 -1.48 3.19
C ARG A 289 -17.45 -1.96 1.84
N ARG A 290 -16.60 -2.21 0.85
CA ARG A 290 -17.00 -2.55 -0.52
C ARG A 290 -16.19 -3.75 -1.04
N PRO A 291 -16.79 -4.59 -1.90
CA PRO A 291 -16.05 -5.69 -2.50
C PRO A 291 -15.05 -5.19 -3.56
N GLY A 292 -13.95 -5.89 -3.70
CA GLY A 292 -12.94 -5.71 -4.73
C GLY A 292 -11.70 -4.95 -4.27
N ALA A 293 -10.66 -4.98 -5.11
CA ALA A 293 -9.36 -4.36 -4.86
C ALA A 293 -9.36 -2.87 -5.29
N SER A 294 -8.82 -2.54 -6.46
CA SER A 294 -8.72 -1.15 -6.93
C SER A 294 -10.07 -0.44 -7.09
N THR A 295 -11.16 -1.19 -7.30
CA THR A 295 -12.52 -0.65 -7.42
C THR A 295 -13.08 -0.14 -6.08
N ALA A 296 -12.66 -0.74 -4.97
CA ALA A 296 -13.11 -0.40 -3.63
C ALA A 296 -12.38 0.80 -3.00
N LEU A 297 -11.28 1.25 -3.61
CA LEU A 297 -10.48 2.37 -3.08
C LEU A 297 -11.32 3.66 -3.00
N PRO A 298 -11.35 4.34 -1.84
CA PRO A 298 -12.15 5.55 -1.64
C PRO A 298 -11.55 6.76 -2.34
N ASP A 299 -12.40 7.76 -2.61
CA ASP A 299 -11.94 9.09 -2.97
C ASP A 299 -11.70 9.96 -1.72
N ARG A 300 -11.16 11.17 -1.94
CA ARG A 300 -10.82 12.09 -0.86
C ARG A 300 -12.02 12.50 -0.03
N ALA A 301 -13.19 12.72 -0.64
CA ALA A 301 -14.38 13.14 0.08
C ALA A 301 -14.88 12.04 1.03
N GLU A 302 -14.89 10.79 0.57
CA GLU A 302 -15.24 9.63 1.40
C GLU A 302 -14.28 9.46 2.59
N ILE A 303 -12.97 9.71 2.36
CA ILE A 303 -11.96 9.65 3.43
C ILE A 303 -12.18 10.77 4.44
N ASP A 304 -12.39 12.01 3.97
CA ASP A 304 -12.61 13.19 4.81
C ASP A 304 -13.88 13.04 5.66
N ASP A 305 -14.97 12.54 5.08
CA ASP A 305 -16.23 12.29 5.79
C ASP A 305 -16.06 11.25 6.90
N LEU A 306 -15.42 10.11 6.60
CA LEU A 306 -15.24 9.07 7.60
C LEU A 306 -14.24 9.49 8.68
N TYR A 307 -13.20 10.24 8.31
CA TYR A 307 -12.26 10.83 9.26
C TYR A 307 -12.96 11.80 10.22
N ALA A 308 -13.77 12.71 9.69
CA ALA A 308 -14.50 13.67 10.50
C ALA A 308 -15.48 12.98 11.46
N LEU A 309 -16.22 11.99 11.00
CA LEU A 309 -17.14 11.21 11.83
C LEU A 309 -16.42 10.49 13.00
N THR A 310 -15.20 10.00 12.75
CA THR A 310 -14.49 9.18 13.74
C THR A 310 -13.65 10.00 14.70
N TYR A 311 -12.91 11.01 14.21
CA TYR A 311 -11.88 11.68 15.00
C TYR A 311 -12.21 13.12 15.38
N SER A 312 -13.27 13.74 14.77
CA SER A 312 -13.66 15.11 15.13
C SER A 312 -14.76 15.16 16.23
N GLY A 313 -15.28 14.01 16.67
CA GLY A 313 -16.35 13.91 17.67
C GLY A 313 -15.88 13.93 19.14
N GLY A 314 -14.59 13.99 19.41
CA GLY A 314 -14.02 13.94 20.76
C GLY A 314 -14.14 15.21 21.61
N GLY A 315 -14.94 16.22 21.19
CA GLY A 315 -15.10 17.50 21.88
C GLY A 315 -16.46 17.73 22.57
N ARG A 316 -17.31 16.69 22.71
CA ARG A 316 -18.47 16.81 23.61
C ARG A 316 -18.12 16.19 24.95
N THR A 317 -17.48 16.98 25.80
CA THR A 317 -17.47 16.76 27.24
C THR A 317 -18.92 16.61 27.71
N GLU A 318 -19.15 15.54 28.47
CA GLU A 318 -20.29 15.45 29.40
C GLU A 318 -20.28 16.68 30.31
N GLU A 319 -21.06 17.67 29.95
CA GLU A 319 -21.63 18.66 30.86
C GLU A 319 -23.11 18.37 30.92
N ALA A 320 -23.49 17.50 31.86
CA ALA A 320 -24.88 17.48 32.35
C ALA A 320 -24.97 16.73 33.68
N ALA A 321 -25.26 17.54 34.72
CA ALA A 321 -25.88 17.26 36.00
C ALA A 321 -25.08 16.55 37.08
#